data_f2c686359abf3e1577e5bcf883d3b71b
#
_entry.id   f2c686359abf3e1577e5bcf883d3b71b
#
_cell.length_a   1.000
_cell.length_b   1.000
_cell.length_c   1.000
_cell.angle_alpha   90.00
_cell.angle_beta   90.00
_cell.angle_gamma   90.00
#
_symmetry.space_group_name_H-M   'P 1'
#
loop_
_entity.id
_entity.type
_entity.pdbx_description
1 polymer ?
#
loop_
_entity_poly.entity_id
_entity_poly.type
_entity_poly.pdbx_seq_one_letter_code
_entity_poly.pdbx_strand_id
1 'polypeptide(L)'
;MRKKRVLVVEDNELNRELLCQILSQEYDVMEAENGQVALEILKEHKNSISLIFLDVVMPVMDGYTFLNRLRSDSSMSFIPVVVTTQSSSEEDEVNALSHGATDFVPKPYRPKIILHRAANLIELRENAAMVNQFMYDRLTGLFSREYFYQKVQERLNESTGTSYAIVCSNVENFK
;
A
#
# COMPACT_ATOMS: atom_id res chain seq x y z
N MET A 1 6.30 -20.54 -2.80
CA MET A 1 5.79 -19.19 -3.09
C MET A 1 6.95 -18.20 -2.97
N ARG A 2 7.01 -17.17 -3.82
CA ARG A 2 8.03 -16.11 -3.70
C ARG A 2 7.69 -15.26 -2.47
N LYS A 3 8.69 -15.00 -1.59
CA LYS A 3 8.48 -14.10 -0.45
C LYS A 3 8.03 -12.72 -0.91
N LYS A 4 7.15 -12.09 -0.16
CA LYS A 4 6.75 -10.69 -0.38
C LYS A 4 7.93 -9.78 -0.06
N ARG A 5 8.04 -8.65 -0.74
CA ARG A 5 9.15 -7.72 -0.59
C ARG A 5 8.76 -6.54 0.26
N VAL A 6 9.60 -6.22 1.24
CA VAL A 6 9.44 -5.08 2.17
C VAL A 6 10.65 -4.16 2.00
N LEU A 7 10.42 -2.85 1.95
CA LEU A 7 11.47 -1.83 1.94
C LEU A 7 11.61 -1.25 3.35
N VAL A 8 12.82 -1.23 3.86
CA VAL A 8 13.19 -0.59 5.13
C VAL A 8 13.97 0.68 4.82
N VAL A 9 13.50 1.82 5.34
CA VAL A 9 14.11 3.14 5.16
C VAL A 9 14.46 3.70 6.53
N GLU A 10 15.73 3.69 6.87
CA GLU A 10 16.26 4.04 8.21
C GLU A 10 17.72 4.46 8.06
N ASP A 11 18.09 5.62 8.55
CA ASP A 11 19.47 6.13 8.44
C ASP A 11 20.43 5.49 9.45
N ASN A 12 19.95 5.15 10.62
CA ASN A 12 20.74 4.48 11.66
C ASN A 12 20.97 3.01 11.29
N GLU A 13 22.23 2.65 11.04
CA GLU A 13 22.63 1.31 10.62
C GLU A 13 22.18 0.19 11.56
N LEU A 14 22.33 0.39 12.88
CA LEU A 14 21.91 -0.61 13.88
C LEU A 14 20.39 -0.84 13.88
N ASN A 15 19.62 0.24 13.81
CA ASN A 15 18.16 0.15 13.73
C ASN A 15 17.72 -0.51 12.43
N ARG A 16 18.36 -0.16 11.31
CA ARG A 16 18.09 -0.73 9.99
C ARG A 16 18.40 -2.22 9.97
N GLU A 17 19.59 -2.64 10.45
CA GLU A 17 19.95 -4.06 10.56
C GLU A 17 18.96 -4.84 11.43
N LEU A 18 18.61 -4.31 12.60
CA LEU A 18 17.66 -4.95 13.50
C LEU A 18 16.30 -5.16 12.85
N LEU A 19 15.77 -4.15 12.18
CA LEU A 19 14.49 -4.22 11.51
C LEU A 19 14.54 -5.19 10.31
N CYS A 20 15.62 -5.16 9.54
CA CYS A 20 15.86 -6.09 8.45
C CYS A 20 15.98 -7.55 8.95
N GLN A 21 16.67 -7.79 10.05
CA GLN A 21 16.78 -9.11 10.64
C GLN A 21 15.42 -9.65 11.11
N ILE A 22 14.58 -8.80 11.70
CA ILE A 22 13.23 -9.18 12.11
C ILE A 22 12.39 -9.56 10.88
N LEU A 23 12.38 -8.71 9.86
CA LEU A 23 11.53 -8.88 8.68
C LEU A 23 12.00 -10.01 7.76
N SER A 24 13.31 -10.27 7.66
CA SER A 24 13.88 -11.32 6.80
C SER A 24 13.45 -12.74 7.17
N GLN A 25 12.90 -12.92 8.36
CA GLN A 25 12.32 -14.22 8.76
C GLN A 25 11.19 -14.64 7.81
N GLU A 26 10.37 -13.68 7.34
CA GLU A 26 9.18 -13.95 6.54
C GLU A 26 9.20 -13.28 5.16
N TYR A 27 9.95 -12.20 4.99
CA TYR A 27 9.93 -11.32 3.80
C TYR A 27 11.29 -11.28 3.09
N ASP A 28 11.27 -10.83 1.83
CA ASP A 28 12.43 -10.39 1.06
C ASP A 28 12.63 -8.89 1.37
N VAL A 29 13.77 -8.50 1.96
CA VAL A 29 13.96 -7.14 2.47
C VAL A 29 14.91 -6.37 1.56
N MET A 30 14.52 -5.15 1.21
CA MET A 30 15.37 -4.13 0.59
C MET A 30 15.61 -3.01 1.59
N GLU A 31 16.76 -2.34 1.49
CA GLU A 31 17.22 -1.32 2.42
C GLU A 31 17.48 0.00 1.73
N ALA A 32 17.19 1.09 2.42
CA ALA A 32 17.53 2.45 2.04
C ALA A 32 17.96 3.24 3.27
N GLU A 33 19.01 4.01 3.16
CA GLU A 33 19.55 4.83 4.26
C GLU A 33 18.91 6.21 4.39
N ASN A 34 18.06 6.62 3.46
CA ASN A 34 17.30 7.87 3.47
C ASN A 34 16.16 7.83 2.45
N GLY A 35 15.27 8.83 2.50
CA GLY A 35 14.13 8.92 1.61
C GLY A 35 14.48 9.06 0.12
N GLN A 36 15.63 9.64 -0.22
CA GLN A 36 16.05 9.79 -1.62
C GLN A 36 16.40 8.44 -2.22
N VAL A 37 17.22 7.64 -1.55
CA VAL A 37 17.59 6.27 -1.96
C VAL A 37 16.33 5.39 -2.04
N ALA A 38 15.39 5.55 -1.09
CA ALA A 38 14.13 4.82 -1.12
C ALA A 38 13.29 5.14 -2.37
N LEU A 39 13.23 6.40 -2.81
CA LEU A 39 12.53 6.78 -4.05
C LEU A 39 13.21 6.19 -5.30
N GLU A 40 14.52 6.09 -5.33
CA GLU A 40 15.27 5.47 -6.43
C GLU A 40 14.96 3.97 -6.53
N ILE A 41 14.99 3.26 -5.40
CA ILE A 41 14.57 1.84 -5.32
C ILE A 41 13.12 1.66 -5.79
N LEU A 42 12.23 2.54 -5.37
CA LEU A 42 10.81 2.46 -5.76
C LEU A 42 10.59 2.67 -7.26
N LYS A 43 11.35 3.53 -7.94
CA LYS A 43 11.26 3.70 -9.40
C LYS A 43 11.47 2.40 -10.16
N GLU A 44 12.40 1.56 -9.69
CA GLU A 44 12.73 0.30 -10.33
C GLU A 44 11.87 -0.87 -9.85
N HIS A 45 11.44 -0.85 -8.58
CA HIS A 45 10.86 -2.00 -7.89
C HIS A 45 9.44 -1.79 -7.36
N LYS A 46 8.77 -0.67 -7.66
CA LYS A 46 7.44 -0.31 -7.10
C LYS A 46 6.39 -1.42 -7.17
N ASN A 47 6.37 -2.17 -8.26
CA ASN A 47 5.39 -3.24 -8.46
C ASN A 47 5.66 -4.49 -7.62
N SER A 48 6.85 -4.61 -7.04
CA SER A 48 7.26 -5.76 -6.23
C SER A 48 7.29 -5.46 -4.73
N ILE A 49 7.28 -4.19 -4.33
CA ILE A 49 7.30 -3.78 -2.92
C ILE A 49 5.87 -3.82 -2.37
N SER A 50 5.68 -4.60 -1.31
CA SER A 50 4.39 -4.82 -0.68
C SER A 50 4.14 -3.91 0.52
N LEU A 51 5.20 -3.45 1.19
CA LEU A 51 5.15 -2.63 2.40
C LEU A 51 6.44 -1.83 2.55
N ILE A 52 6.36 -0.65 3.17
CA ILE A 52 7.52 0.17 3.53
C ILE A 52 7.52 0.40 5.04
N PHE A 53 8.66 0.17 5.71
CA PHE A 53 8.96 0.71 7.04
C PHE A 53 9.82 1.95 6.87
N LEU A 54 9.45 3.05 7.53
CA LEU A 54 10.00 4.37 7.27
C LEU A 54 10.33 5.09 8.58
N ASP A 55 11.60 5.43 8.79
CA ASP A 55 11.96 6.37 9.84
C ASP A 55 11.59 7.81 9.46
N VAL A 56 11.23 8.60 10.47
CA VAL A 56 10.87 10.02 10.28
C VAL A 56 12.10 10.89 10.15
N VAL A 57 13.08 10.70 11.02
CA VAL A 57 14.22 11.60 11.16
C VAL A 57 15.42 11.01 10.42
N MET A 58 15.65 11.50 9.20
CA MET A 58 16.75 11.05 8.35
C MET A 58 17.41 12.24 7.65
N PRO A 59 18.72 12.16 7.34
CA PRO A 59 19.40 13.16 6.53
C PRO A 59 18.96 13.09 5.06
N VAL A 60 19.33 14.10 4.26
CA VAL A 60 19.08 14.22 2.82
C VAL A 60 17.59 14.37 2.48
N MET A 61 16.76 13.42 2.87
CA MET A 61 15.31 13.47 2.75
C MET A 61 14.67 12.77 3.94
N ASP A 62 13.97 13.55 4.76
CA ASP A 62 13.22 13.05 5.91
C ASP A 62 11.99 12.22 5.51
N GLY A 63 11.44 11.46 6.48
CA GLY A 63 10.33 10.55 6.25
C GLY A 63 9.05 11.23 5.79
N TYR A 64 8.72 12.41 6.28
CA TYR A 64 7.51 13.13 5.87
C TYR A 64 7.61 13.69 4.45
N THR A 65 8.77 14.19 4.08
CA THR A 65 9.04 14.62 2.70
C THR A 65 8.95 13.43 1.74
N PHE A 66 9.50 12.28 2.13
CA PHE A 66 9.34 11.04 1.38
C PHE A 66 7.88 10.61 1.24
N LEU A 67 7.11 10.59 2.35
CA LEU A 67 5.67 10.26 2.34
C LEU A 67 4.88 11.15 1.39
N ASN A 68 5.08 12.46 1.46
CA ASN A 68 4.39 13.40 0.60
C ASN A 68 4.66 13.12 -0.89
N ARG A 69 5.91 12.83 -1.26
CA ARG A 69 6.28 12.46 -2.64
C ARG A 69 5.66 11.13 -3.05
N LEU A 70 5.69 10.13 -2.18
CA LEU A 70 5.09 8.82 -2.42
C LEU A 70 3.57 8.94 -2.66
N ARG A 71 2.87 9.71 -1.84
CA ARG A 71 1.42 9.89 -1.95
C ARG A 71 1.00 10.74 -3.15
N SER A 72 1.87 11.62 -3.62
CA SER A 72 1.64 12.43 -4.83
C SER A 72 1.82 11.64 -6.13
N ASP A 73 2.48 10.48 -6.11
CA ASP A 73 2.64 9.62 -7.27
C ASP A 73 1.57 8.51 -7.26
N SER A 74 0.58 8.63 -8.17
CA SER A 74 -0.52 7.68 -8.29
C SER A 74 -0.08 6.23 -8.55
N SER A 75 1.12 6.03 -9.09
CA SER A 75 1.68 4.70 -9.36
C SER A 75 2.28 4.02 -8.12
N MET A 76 2.47 4.74 -7.03
CA MET A 76 3.09 4.26 -5.78
C MET A 76 2.26 4.58 -4.53
N SER A 77 1.28 5.51 -4.63
CA SER A 77 0.48 6.00 -3.51
C SER A 77 -0.28 4.92 -2.74
N PHE A 78 -0.51 3.77 -3.36
CA PHE A 78 -1.22 2.63 -2.75
C PHE A 78 -0.32 1.73 -1.88
N ILE A 79 1.01 1.96 -1.87
CA ILE A 79 1.93 1.15 -1.05
C ILE A 79 1.73 1.53 0.42
N PRO A 80 1.40 0.59 1.32
CA PRO A 80 1.28 0.88 2.73
C PRO A 80 2.63 1.25 3.33
N VAL A 81 2.61 2.23 4.26
CA VAL A 81 3.81 2.70 4.95
C VAL A 81 3.57 2.65 6.45
N VAL A 82 4.46 1.97 7.15
CA VAL A 82 4.56 1.97 8.62
C VAL A 82 5.66 2.94 9.01
N VAL A 83 5.30 4.02 9.67
CA VAL A 83 6.27 4.98 10.19
C VAL A 83 6.87 4.44 11.49
N THR A 84 8.20 4.53 11.63
CA THR A 84 8.89 4.22 12.88
C THR A 84 9.30 5.52 13.57
N THR A 85 9.06 5.63 14.88
CA THR A 85 9.30 6.85 15.64
C THR A 85 9.97 6.57 16.99
N GLN A 86 10.78 7.50 17.48
CA GLN A 86 11.38 7.41 18.83
C GLN A 86 10.39 7.74 19.93
N SER A 87 9.33 8.46 19.61
CA SER A 87 8.29 8.87 20.55
C SER A 87 7.01 8.05 20.32
N SER A 88 6.32 7.76 21.40
CA SER A 88 4.98 7.16 21.41
C SER A 88 3.92 8.20 21.81
N SER A 89 4.18 9.50 21.57
CA SER A 89 3.21 10.53 21.86
C SER A 89 2.03 10.48 20.89
N GLU A 90 0.86 10.86 21.37
CA GLU A 90 -0.34 10.97 20.54
C GLU A 90 -0.15 11.97 19.39
N GLU A 91 0.62 13.04 19.63
CA GLU A 91 0.93 14.06 18.63
C GLU A 91 1.74 13.48 17.46
N ASP A 92 2.76 12.66 17.74
CA ASP A 92 3.58 12.04 16.69
C ASP A 92 2.79 11.00 15.88
N GLU A 93 1.89 10.25 16.54
CA GLU A 93 0.97 9.33 15.88
C GLU A 93 0.03 10.08 14.91
N VAL A 94 -0.65 11.11 15.41
CA VAL A 94 -1.55 11.93 14.60
C VAL A 94 -0.79 12.59 13.44
N ASN A 95 0.43 13.05 13.69
CA ASN A 95 1.26 13.66 12.67
C ASN A 95 1.65 12.67 11.58
N ALA A 96 2.09 11.46 11.92
CA ALA A 96 2.43 10.42 10.95
C ALA A 96 1.22 10.06 10.08
N LEU A 97 0.06 9.82 10.68
CA LEU A 97 -1.16 9.46 9.96
C LEU A 97 -1.66 10.60 9.06
N SER A 98 -1.58 11.86 9.51
CA SER A 98 -1.98 13.03 8.70
C SER A 98 -1.13 13.24 7.46
N HIS A 99 0.14 12.79 7.47
CA HIS A 99 1.01 12.78 6.30
C HIS A 99 0.81 11.56 5.39
N GLY A 100 -0.14 10.69 5.70
CA GLY A 100 -0.50 9.54 4.88
C GLY A 100 0.23 8.25 5.22
N ALA A 101 0.81 8.13 6.42
CA ALA A 101 1.22 6.83 6.94
C ALA A 101 -0.01 5.92 7.09
N THR A 102 0.18 4.63 6.86
CA THR A 102 -0.88 3.63 7.03
C THR A 102 -0.95 3.18 8.48
N ASP A 103 0.19 3.14 9.15
CA ASP A 103 0.35 2.72 10.54
C ASP A 103 1.65 3.31 11.11
N PHE A 104 1.86 3.15 12.43
CA PHE A 104 3.10 3.58 13.07
C PHE A 104 3.56 2.55 14.11
N VAL A 105 4.86 2.54 14.40
CA VAL A 105 5.48 1.67 15.41
C VAL A 105 6.53 2.45 16.17
N PRO A 106 6.42 2.52 17.52
CA PRO A 106 7.45 3.16 18.33
C PRO A 106 8.72 2.29 18.44
N LYS A 107 9.85 2.93 18.52
CA LYS A 107 11.12 2.33 18.94
C LYS A 107 11.13 2.21 20.47
N PRO A 108 11.69 1.15 21.09
CA PRO A 108 12.45 0.07 20.46
C PRO A 108 11.54 -0.99 19.81
N TYR A 109 12.03 -1.57 18.72
CA TYR A 109 11.29 -2.56 17.93
C TYR A 109 10.98 -3.83 18.72
N ARG A 110 9.72 -4.26 18.66
CA ARG A 110 9.24 -5.52 19.21
C ARG A 110 8.98 -6.50 18.07
N PRO A 111 9.79 -7.56 17.89
CA PRO A 111 9.75 -8.42 16.71
C PRO A 111 8.36 -8.95 16.38
N LYS A 112 7.63 -9.46 17.36
CA LYS A 112 6.26 -9.99 17.15
C LYS A 112 5.29 -8.91 16.65
N ILE A 113 5.42 -7.67 17.14
CA ILE A 113 4.55 -6.56 16.72
C ILE A 113 4.88 -6.16 15.28
N ILE A 114 6.17 -6.05 14.93
CA ILE A 114 6.62 -5.73 13.58
C ILE A 114 6.08 -6.75 12.57
N LEU A 115 6.30 -8.05 12.81
CA LEU A 115 5.84 -9.11 11.92
C LEU A 115 4.32 -9.13 11.78
N HIS A 116 3.59 -8.97 12.90
CA HIS A 116 2.12 -8.99 12.87
C HIS A 116 1.54 -7.80 12.09
N ARG A 117 2.09 -6.59 12.27
CA ARG A 117 1.66 -5.40 11.50
C ARG A 117 1.99 -5.55 10.02
N ALA A 118 3.19 -6.04 9.70
CA ALA A 118 3.58 -6.32 8.32
C ALA A 118 2.61 -7.29 7.64
N ALA A 119 2.29 -8.41 8.29
CA ALA A 119 1.36 -9.40 7.78
C ALA A 119 -0.03 -8.81 7.51
N ASN A 120 -0.59 -8.11 8.50
CA ASN A 120 -1.93 -7.51 8.38
C ASN A 120 -2.03 -6.49 7.23
N LEU A 121 -1.04 -5.60 7.12
CA LEU A 121 -1.07 -4.55 6.09
C LEU A 121 -0.86 -5.11 4.68
N ILE A 122 -0.01 -6.12 4.53
CA ILE A 122 0.19 -6.81 3.26
C ILE A 122 -1.10 -7.54 2.85
N GLU A 123 -1.73 -8.25 3.78
CA GLU A 123 -3.00 -8.95 3.54
C GLU A 123 -4.13 -7.99 3.16
N LEU A 124 -4.30 -6.89 3.90
CA LEU A 124 -5.29 -5.85 3.59
C LEU A 124 -5.11 -5.29 2.18
N ARG A 125 -3.86 -5.00 1.79
CA ARG A 125 -3.55 -4.52 0.43
C ARG A 125 -3.91 -5.56 -0.64
N GLU A 126 -3.59 -6.83 -0.42
CA GLU A 126 -3.89 -7.90 -1.36
C GLU A 126 -5.38 -8.12 -1.51
N ASN A 127 -6.11 -8.10 -0.41
CA ASN A 127 -7.57 -8.21 -0.43
C ASN A 127 -8.21 -7.04 -1.19
N ALA A 128 -7.74 -5.80 -0.96
CA ALA A 128 -8.21 -4.63 -1.72
C ALA A 128 -7.90 -4.75 -3.22
N ALA A 129 -6.73 -5.27 -3.59
CA ALA A 129 -6.38 -5.50 -4.99
C ALA A 129 -7.25 -6.58 -5.64
N MET A 130 -7.58 -7.66 -4.92
CA MET A 130 -8.49 -8.72 -5.39
C MET A 130 -9.91 -8.18 -5.60
N VAL A 131 -10.43 -7.38 -4.66
CA VAL A 131 -11.74 -6.74 -4.79
C VAL A 131 -11.78 -5.84 -6.03
N ASN A 132 -10.76 -5.02 -6.24
CA ASN A 132 -10.67 -4.17 -7.43
C ASN A 132 -10.62 -4.99 -8.73
N GLN A 133 -9.89 -6.10 -8.77
CA GLN A 133 -9.86 -7.00 -9.93
C GLN A 133 -11.21 -7.67 -10.20
N PHE A 134 -11.96 -7.98 -9.15
CA PHE A 134 -13.32 -8.49 -9.29
C PHE A 134 -14.28 -7.43 -9.81
N MET A 135 -14.17 -6.19 -9.31
CA MET A 135 -15.11 -5.12 -9.64
C MET A 135 -14.89 -4.52 -11.03
N TYR A 136 -13.64 -4.41 -11.48
CA TYR A 136 -13.29 -3.67 -12.70
C TYR A 136 -12.49 -4.53 -13.69
N ASP A 137 -12.83 -4.38 -14.97
CA ASP A 137 -12.05 -4.91 -16.08
C ASP A 137 -10.73 -4.12 -16.22
N ARG A 138 -9.61 -4.84 -16.23
CA ARG A 138 -8.27 -4.23 -16.23
C ARG A 138 -7.93 -3.45 -17.50
N LEU A 139 -8.57 -3.79 -18.62
CA LEU A 139 -8.28 -3.18 -19.92
C LEU A 139 -9.07 -1.89 -20.13
N THR A 140 -10.33 -1.90 -19.74
CA THR A 140 -11.27 -0.81 -20.02
C THR A 140 -11.49 0.10 -18.82
N GLY A 141 -11.20 -0.34 -17.60
CA GLY A 141 -11.52 0.37 -16.36
C GLY A 141 -13.01 0.41 -16.02
N LEU A 142 -13.84 -0.25 -16.80
CA LEU A 142 -15.28 -0.38 -16.56
C LEU A 142 -15.58 -1.50 -15.57
N PHE A 143 -16.80 -1.59 -15.09
CA PHE A 143 -17.22 -2.73 -14.28
C PHE A 143 -16.99 -4.04 -15.01
N SER A 144 -16.50 -5.04 -14.29
CA SER A 144 -16.46 -6.40 -14.80
C SER A 144 -17.89 -6.87 -15.10
N ARG A 145 -18.02 -7.86 -15.97
CA ARG A 145 -19.32 -8.41 -16.35
C ARG A 145 -20.09 -8.91 -15.13
N GLU A 146 -19.42 -9.63 -14.25
CA GLU A 146 -19.99 -10.21 -13.04
C GLU A 146 -20.47 -9.14 -12.08
N TYR A 147 -19.65 -8.13 -11.83
CA TYR A 147 -19.98 -7.03 -10.94
C TYR A 147 -21.09 -6.13 -11.51
N PHE A 148 -21.10 -5.91 -12.83
CA PHE A 148 -22.19 -5.19 -13.48
C PHE A 148 -23.54 -5.88 -13.27
N TYR A 149 -23.62 -7.20 -13.50
CA TYR A 149 -24.87 -7.95 -13.25
C TYR A 149 -25.31 -7.88 -11.78
N GLN A 150 -24.37 -8.00 -10.86
CA GLN A 150 -24.68 -7.86 -9.43
C GLN A 150 -25.28 -6.46 -9.13
N LYS A 151 -24.65 -5.40 -9.63
CA LYS A 151 -25.13 -4.02 -9.42
C LYS A 151 -26.49 -3.75 -10.08
N VAL A 152 -26.73 -4.29 -11.24
CA VAL A 152 -28.06 -4.21 -11.88
C VAL A 152 -29.12 -4.92 -11.04
N GLN A 153 -28.82 -6.11 -10.52
CA GLN A 153 -29.77 -6.85 -9.70
C GLN A 153 -30.06 -6.14 -8.38
N GLU A 154 -29.06 -5.59 -7.71
CA GLU A 154 -29.22 -4.76 -6.52
C GLU A 154 -30.16 -3.58 -6.80
N ARG A 155 -29.92 -2.86 -7.91
CA ARG A 155 -30.72 -1.69 -8.31
C ARG A 155 -32.17 -2.05 -8.63
N LEU A 156 -32.39 -3.17 -9.29
CA LEU A 156 -33.75 -3.68 -9.58
C LEU A 156 -34.51 -4.06 -8.32
N ASN A 157 -33.83 -4.61 -7.32
CA ASN A 157 -34.44 -4.99 -6.06
C ASN A 157 -34.79 -3.77 -5.17
N GLU A 158 -34.02 -2.68 -5.26
CA GLU A 158 -34.22 -1.47 -4.47
C GLU A 158 -35.32 -0.56 -5.05
N SER A 159 -35.60 -0.64 -6.35
CA SER A 159 -36.48 0.30 -7.03
C SER A 159 -37.92 -0.21 -7.16
N THR A 160 -38.85 0.51 -6.54
CA THR A 160 -40.30 0.32 -6.73
C THR A 160 -40.79 1.36 -7.76
N GLY A 161 -41.21 0.90 -8.92
CA GLY A 161 -41.92 1.74 -9.91
C GLY A 161 -41.01 2.48 -10.94
N THR A 162 -39.71 2.18 -10.99
CA THR A 162 -38.81 2.73 -12.01
C THR A 162 -38.57 1.70 -13.12
N SER A 163 -38.70 2.11 -14.38
CA SER A 163 -38.37 1.26 -15.53
C SER A 163 -36.92 1.52 -15.96
N TYR A 164 -36.18 0.46 -16.27
CA TYR A 164 -34.79 0.51 -16.75
C TYR A 164 -34.72 -0.10 -18.15
N ALA A 165 -33.79 0.41 -18.96
CA ALA A 165 -33.42 -0.18 -20.24
C ALA A 165 -31.92 -0.44 -20.24
N ILE A 166 -31.50 -1.57 -20.82
CA ILE A 166 -30.10 -1.92 -21.04
C ILE A 166 -29.86 -1.87 -22.55
N VAL A 167 -28.85 -1.08 -22.95
CA VAL A 167 -28.39 -1.04 -24.35
C VAL A 167 -27.11 -1.83 -24.46
N CYS A 168 -27.11 -2.87 -25.28
CA CYS A 168 -25.93 -3.66 -25.61
C CYS A 168 -25.46 -3.27 -27.01
N SER A 169 -24.15 -2.97 -27.14
CA SER A 169 -23.52 -2.75 -28.43
C SER A 169 -22.34 -3.72 -28.60
N ASN A 170 -22.12 -4.20 -29.81
CA ASN A 170 -20.99 -5.02 -30.18
C ASN A 170 -20.24 -4.36 -31.33
N VAL A 171 -18.90 -4.40 -31.30
CA VAL A 171 -18.07 -3.92 -32.40
C VAL A 171 -17.61 -5.14 -33.18
N GLU A 172 -18.16 -5.32 -34.37
CA GLU A 172 -17.76 -6.38 -35.29
C GLU A 172 -16.49 -5.98 -36.07
N ASN A 173 -15.65 -6.97 -36.38
CA ASN A 173 -14.39 -6.79 -37.11
C ASN A 173 -13.34 -5.89 -36.44
N PHE A 174 -13.28 -5.87 -35.11
CA PHE A 174 -12.20 -5.23 -34.40
C PHE A 174 -10.89 -6.00 -34.66
N LYS A 175 -9.95 -5.38 -35.42
CA LYS A 175 -8.61 -5.90 -35.72
C LYS A 175 -7.57 -5.22 -34.88
#